data_5a10b54a61a35c30d3d356e81f6bb868
#
_entry.id   5a10b54a61a35c30d3d356e81f6bb868
#
_cell.length_a   1.000
_cell.length_b   1.000
_cell.length_c   1.000
_cell.angle_alpha   90.00
_cell.angle_beta   90.00
_cell.angle_gamma   90.00
#
_symmetry.space_group_name_H-M   'P 1'
#
loop_
_entity.id
_entity.type
_entity.pdbx_description
1 polymer ?
#
loop_
_entity_poly.entity_id
_entity_poly.type
_entity_poly.pdbx_seq_one_letter_code
_entity_poly.pdbx_strand_id
1 'polypeptide(L)'
;MDFSEHKGIYVIGALANGKIQKVTGELTGEARVLADQLGEEVAVVLIGADLKDPASSLIPLGADKVYVIDHPLLAHYDGKAYQKALAPFLLEKKPDTIIFGATPFGRDLAPRLAAELVCGVTADVTELSADTEKGLVIWSRPAMDGNIMADIVSPDYRPQVGTVRPGIFKYPQADASRTGEVISLSVFLEEKDLGTVLKEIIAGEKDSEAKFASKKGEAKTTAT
;
A
#
# COMPACT_ATOMS: atom_id res chain seq x y z
N MET A 1 7.82 3.92 25.04
CA MET A 1 6.42 4.35 24.79
C MET A 1 5.52 3.15 24.95
N ASP A 2 4.28 3.34 25.37
CA ASP A 2 3.31 2.25 25.43
C ASP A 2 2.55 2.20 24.09
N PHE A 3 2.64 1.07 23.39
CA PHE A 3 1.98 0.84 22.11
C PHE A 3 0.87 -0.22 22.19
N SER A 4 0.44 -0.56 23.40
CA SER A 4 -0.58 -1.61 23.65
C SER A 4 -1.92 -1.37 22.94
N GLU A 5 -2.21 -0.10 22.60
CA GLU A 5 -3.41 0.27 21.83
C GLU A 5 -3.26 0.09 20.32
N HIS A 6 -2.00 -0.03 19.81
CA HIS A 6 -1.76 -0.23 18.39
C HIS A 6 -1.82 -1.72 18.05
N LYS A 7 -2.74 -2.10 17.17
CA LYS A 7 -2.99 -3.50 16.83
C LYS A 7 -3.33 -3.67 15.36
N GLY A 8 -2.98 -4.84 14.86
CA GLY A 8 -3.32 -5.28 13.53
C GLY A 8 -2.33 -4.81 12.47
N ILE A 9 -2.21 -5.64 11.45
CA ILE A 9 -1.42 -5.37 10.24
C ILE A 9 -2.38 -4.92 9.15
N TYR A 10 -2.23 -3.67 8.70
CA TYR A 10 -3.09 -3.05 7.70
C TYR A 10 -2.41 -3.02 6.35
N VAL A 11 -3.05 -3.54 5.33
CA VAL A 11 -2.63 -3.43 3.93
C VAL A 11 -3.45 -2.35 3.24
N ILE A 12 -2.82 -1.30 2.72
CA ILE A 12 -3.53 -0.31 1.91
C ILE A 12 -3.56 -0.80 0.47
N GLY A 13 -4.75 -1.24 0.05
CA GLY A 13 -4.98 -1.87 -1.22
C GLY A 13 -5.09 -0.85 -2.36
N ALA A 14 -4.25 -1.04 -3.38
CA ALA A 14 -4.28 -0.23 -4.58
C ALA A 14 -5.37 -0.70 -5.55
N LEU A 15 -6.11 0.26 -6.10
CA LEU A 15 -7.10 0.03 -7.16
C LEU A 15 -6.61 0.60 -8.50
N ALA A 16 -6.97 -0.05 -9.57
CA ALA A 16 -6.80 0.46 -10.93
C ALA A 16 -8.10 0.27 -11.72
N ASN A 17 -8.74 1.38 -12.12
CA ASN A 17 -10.03 1.36 -12.81
C ASN A 17 -11.12 0.58 -12.05
N GLY A 18 -11.16 0.71 -10.72
CA GLY A 18 -12.08 0.01 -9.82
C GLY A 18 -11.72 -1.45 -9.54
N LYS A 19 -10.61 -1.98 -10.09
CA LYS A 19 -10.15 -3.34 -9.84
C LYS A 19 -9.04 -3.39 -8.80
N ILE A 20 -9.06 -4.42 -7.96
CA ILE A 20 -8.02 -4.67 -6.97
C ILE A 20 -6.73 -5.09 -7.70
N GLN A 21 -5.65 -4.37 -7.48
CA GLN A 21 -4.37 -4.72 -8.08
C GLN A 21 -3.79 -5.99 -7.45
N LYS A 22 -3.08 -6.79 -8.26
CA LYS A 22 -2.45 -8.04 -7.84
C LYS A 22 -1.57 -7.89 -6.59
N VAL A 23 -0.81 -6.79 -6.49
CA VAL A 23 0.04 -6.49 -5.34
C VAL A 23 -0.74 -6.47 -4.02
N THR A 24 -1.99 -6.05 -4.02
CA THR A 24 -2.84 -6.07 -2.81
C THR A 24 -3.02 -7.49 -2.29
N GLY A 25 -3.30 -8.46 -3.16
CA GLY A 25 -3.42 -9.86 -2.78
C GLY A 25 -2.09 -10.46 -2.31
N GLU A 26 -0.97 -10.15 -2.99
CA GLU A 26 0.37 -10.57 -2.57
C GLU A 26 0.67 -10.10 -1.13
N LEU A 27 0.40 -8.82 -0.85
CA LEU A 27 0.65 -8.22 0.47
C LEU A 27 -0.33 -8.71 1.53
N THR A 28 -1.58 -9.03 1.16
CA THR A 28 -2.55 -9.63 2.10
C THR A 28 -2.05 -10.99 2.58
N GLY A 29 -1.51 -11.82 1.68
CA GLY A 29 -0.93 -13.11 2.05
C GLY A 29 0.30 -12.96 2.95
N GLU A 30 1.19 -12.04 2.64
CA GLU A 30 2.38 -11.80 3.47
C GLU A 30 2.04 -11.18 4.83
N ALA A 31 1.08 -10.25 4.86
CA ALA A 31 0.55 -9.71 6.11
C ALA A 31 -0.03 -10.81 7.01
N ARG A 32 -0.68 -11.84 6.43
CA ARG A 32 -1.18 -13.00 7.20
C ARG A 32 -0.05 -13.79 7.82
N VAL A 33 1.04 -14.03 7.08
CA VAL A 33 2.22 -14.74 7.60
C VAL A 33 2.83 -13.98 8.80
N LEU A 34 2.98 -12.67 8.68
CA LEU A 34 3.46 -11.83 9.79
C LEU A 34 2.49 -11.83 10.98
N ALA A 35 1.19 -11.68 10.71
CA ALA A 35 0.16 -11.59 11.73
C ALA A 35 0.03 -12.90 12.52
N ASP A 36 0.17 -14.06 11.88
CA ASP A 36 0.19 -15.35 12.57
C ASP A 36 1.37 -15.49 13.54
N GLN A 37 2.51 -14.88 13.21
CA GLN A 37 3.70 -14.88 14.07
C GLN A 37 3.58 -13.88 15.23
N LEU A 38 2.95 -12.73 14.98
CA LEU A 38 2.83 -11.64 15.96
C LEU A 38 1.55 -11.72 16.80
N GLY A 39 0.62 -12.63 16.48
CA GLY A 39 -0.68 -12.74 17.15
C GLY A 39 -1.64 -11.60 16.81
N GLU A 40 -1.54 -11.06 15.58
CA GLU A 40 -2.30 -9.90 15.12
C GLU A 40 -3.38 -10.27 14.08
N GLU A 41 -4.34 -9.36 13.87
CA GLU A 41 -5.33 -9.44 12.78
C GLU A 41 -4.79 -8.76 11.51
N VAL A 42 -5.26 -9.23 10.35
CA VAL A 42 -5.00 -8.59 9.06
C VAL A 42 -6.20 -7.80 8.60
N ALA A 43 -6.02 -6.51 8.40
CA ALA A 43 -7.02 -5.65 7.80
C ALA A 43 -6.55 -5.15 6.43
N VAL A 44 -7.43 -5.18 5.43
CA VAL A 44 -7.16 -4.54 4.14
C VAL A 44 -8.04 -3.32 3.99
N VAL A 45 -7.49 -2.20 3.57
CA VAL A 45 -8.23 -0.97 3.29
C VAL A 45 -8.22 -0.71 1.79
N LEU A 46 -9.36 -0.86 1.14
CA LEU A 46 -9.56 -0.51 -0.27
C LEU A 46 -10.07 0.93 -0.35
N ILE A 47 -9.41 1.76 -1.14
CA ILE A 47 -9.79 3.16 -1.32
C ILE A 47 -9.82 3.52 -2.80
N GLY A 48 -10.88 4.19 -3.23
CA GLY A 48 -11.06 4.61 -4.61
C GLY A 48 -12.51 4.97 -4.94
N ALA A 49 -12.90 4.72 -6.19
CA ALA A 49 -14.29 4.86 -6.62
C ALA A 49 -14.68 3.69 -7.52
N ASP A 50 -15.97 3.37 -7.50
CA ASP A 50 -16.59 2.37 -8.36
C ASP A 50 -15.88 1.00 -8.27
N LEU A 51 -15.74 0.50 -7.03
CA LEU A 51 -15.13 -0.81 -6.76
C LEU A 51 -15.90 -1.91 -7.49
N LYS A 52 -15.25 -2.54 -8.47
CA LYS A 52 -15.84 -3.57 -9.35
C LYS A 52 -15.61 -4.98 -8.85
N ASP A 53 -14.48 -5.20 -8.20
CA ASP A 53 -14.15 -6.51 -7.65
C ASP A 53 -14.79 -6.70 -6.26
N PRO A 54 -15.22 -7.91 -5.92
CA PRO A 54 -15.73 -8.17 -4.58
C PRO A 54 -14.63 -7.93 -3.52
N ALA A 55 -14.86 -7.01 -2.60
CA ALA A 55 -13.92 -6.77 -1.50
C ALA A 55 -13.68 -8.05 -0.67
N SER A 56 -14.71 -8.89 -0.54
CA SER A 56 -14.62 -10.20 0.11
C SER A 56 -13.64 -11.18 -0.53
N SER A 57 -13.18 -10.93 -1.77
CA SER A 57 -12.16 -11.77 -2.42
C SER A 57 -10.80 -11.76 -1.71
N LEU A 58 -10.56 -10.80 -0.82
CA LEU A 58 -9.33 -10.71 -0.03
C LEU A 58 -9.37 -11.56 1.25
N ILE A 59 -10.56 -11.97 1.71
CA ILE A 59 -10.71 -12.81 2.90
C ILE A 59 -10.06 -14.19 2.72
N PRO A 60 -10.32 -14.93 1.64
CA PRO A 60 -9.63 -16.18 1.38
C PRO A 60 -8.11 -16.05 1.22
N LEU A 61 -7.60 -14.84 0.96
CA LEU A 61 -6.17 -14.55 0.80
C LEU A 61 -5.48 -14.22 2.14
N GLY A 62 -6.23 -14.10 3.25
CA GLY A 62 -5.67 -13.90 4.57
C GLY A 62 -6.22 -12.70 5.35
N ALA A 63 -7.10 -11.89 4.77
CA ALA A 63 -7.72 -10.77 5.48
C ALA A 63 -8.77 -11.26 6.49
N ASP A 64 -8.76 -10.70 7.70
CA ASP A 64 -9.82 -10.86 8.69
C ASP A 64 -10.89 -9.78 8.52
N LYS A 65 -10.46 -8.56 8.10
CA LYS A 65 -11.35 -7.43 7.83
C LYS A 65 -10.96 -6.75 6.52
N VAL A 66 -11.97 -6.34 5.75
CA VAL A 66 -11.76 -5.51 4.56
C VAL A 66 -12.59 -4.24 4.69
N TYR A 67 -11.91 -3.12 4.86
CA TYR A 67 -12.53 -1.79 4.88
C TYR A 67 -12.60 -1.24 3.48
N VAL A 68 -13.73 -0.66 3.10
CA VAL A 68 -13.96 -0.09 1.78
C VAL A 68 -14.31 1.38 1.90
N ILE A 69 -13.49 2.24 1.31
CA ILE A 69 -13.76 3.66 1.11
C ILE A 69 -14.01 3.87 -0.38
N ASP A 70 -15.29 3.97 -0.75
CA ASP A 70 -15.74 4.19 -2.12
C ASP A 70 -16.40 5.56 -2.24
N HIS A 71 -15.76 6.49 -2.95
CA HIS A 71 -16.24 7.86 -3.09
C HIS A 71 -15.92 8.42 -4.48
N PRO A 72 -16.87 9.11 -5.18
CA PRO A 72 -16.66 9.62 -6.53
C PRO A 72 -15.42 10.49 -6.71
N LEU A 73 -15.08 11.33 -5.73
CA LEU A 73 -13.89 12.19 -5.77
C LEU A 73 -12.56 11.42 -5.63
N LEU A 74 -12.61 10.12 -5.34
CA LEU A 74 -11.45 9.23 -5.29
C LEU A 74 -11.29 8.40 -6.57
N ALA A 75 -12.04 8.72 -7.65
CA ALA A 75 -11.94 8.02 -8.93
C ALA A 75 -10.55 8.13 -9.58
N HIS A 76 -9.88 9.24 -9.35
CA HIS A 76 -8.49 9.46 -9.74
C HIS A 76 -7.65 9.73 -8.50
N TYR A 77 -6.43 9.22 -8.52
CA TYR A 77 -5.54 9.41 -7.39
C TYR A 77 -5.21 10.89 -7.20
N ASP A 78 -5.54 11.41 -6.03
CA ASP A 78 -5.11 12.71 -5.53
C ASP A 78 -4.59 12.53 -4.10
N GLY A 79 -3.30 12.79 -3.90
CA GLY A 79 -2.64 12.49 -2.61
C GLY A 79 -3.26 13.22 -1.42
N LYS A 80 -3.79 14.44 -1.62
CA LYS A 80 -4.44 15.22 -0.55
C LYS A 80 -5.81 14.64 -0.17
N ALA A 81 -6.63 14.30 -1.17
CA ALA A 81 -7.94 13.71 -0.93
C ALA A 81 -7.83 12.31 -0.30
N TYR A 82 -6.90 11.48 -0.78
CA TYR A 82 -6.64 10.16 -0.22
C TYR A 82 -6.11 10.23 1.22
N GLN A 83 -5.18 11.14 1.50
CA GLN A 83 -4.70 11.39 2.86
C GLN A 83 -5.86 11.82 3.78
N LYS A 84 -6.69 12.78 3.36
CA LYS A 84 -7.84 13.25 4.12
C LYS A 84 -8.86 12.14 4.40
N ALA A 85 -9.06 11.22 3.47
CA ALA A 85 -9.96 10.09 3.64
C ALA A 85 -9.42 9.02 4.60
N LEU A 86 -8.11 8.75 4.57
CA LEU A 86 -7.50 7.64 5.31
C LEU A 86 -6.98 8.04 6.68
N ALA A 87 -6.39 9.23 6.85
CA ALA A 87 -5.72 9.59 8.08
C ALA A 87 -6.62 9.55 9.33
N PRO A 88 -7.86 10.08 9.32
CA PRO A 88 -8.74 10.00 10.48
C PRO A 88 -9.07 8.55 10.88
N PHE A 89 -9.30 7.69 9.90
CA PHE A 89 -9.56 6.28 10.12
C PHE A 89 -8.34 5.57 10.76
N LEU A 90 -7.15 5.80 10.24
CA LEU A 90 -5.92 5.20 10.78
C LEU A 90 -5.57 5.73 12.17
N LEU A 91 -5.82 7.02 12.44
CA LEU A 91 -5.64 7.59 13.78
C LEU A 91 -6.62 6.99 14.80
N GLU A 92 -7.87 6.70 14.39
CA GLU A 92 -8.87 6.04 15.23
C GLU A 92 -8.51 4.57 15.49
N LYS A 93 -8.16 3.82 14.43
CA LYS A 93 -7.91 2.37 14.50
C LYS A 93 -6.56 2.03 15.11
N LYS A 94 -5.60 2.93 15.10
CA LYS A 94 -4.26 2.74 15.65
C LYS A 94 -3.61 1.42 15.19
N PRO A 95 -3.40 1.21 13.87
CA PRO A 95 -2.73 0.01 13.42
C PRO A 95 -1.31 -0.09 14.01
N ASP A 96 -0.83 -1.32 14.28
CA ASP A 96 0.57 -1.54 14.64
C ASP A 96 1.47 -1.39 13.42
N THR A 97 1.03 -1.96 12.29
CA THR A 97 1.80 -2.00 11.05
C THR A 97 0.93 -1.61 9.86
N ILE A 98 1.49 -0.83 8.93
CA ILE A 98 0.85 -0.48 7.65
C ILE A 98 1.75 -0.85 6.50
N ILE A 99 1.24 -1.66 5.57
CA ILE A 99 1.96 -2.14 4.39
C ILE A 99 1.33 -1.56 3.12
N PHE A 100 2.15 -0.97 2.26
CA PHE A 100 1.79 -0.50 0.93
C PHE A 100 2.53 -1.27 -0.15
N GLY A 101 1.95 -1.42 -1.33
CA GLY A 101 2.72 -1.76 -2.52
C GLY A 101 3.56 -0.57 -2.98
N ALA A 102 4.84 -0.78 -3.34
CA ALA A 102 5.73 0.26 -3.87
C ALA A 102 5.38 0.63 -5.33
N THR A 103 4.09 0.80 -5.61
CA THR A 103 3.54 1.37 -6.84
C THR A 103 3.64 2.90 -6.79
N PRO A 104 3.41 3.64 -7.89
CA PRO A 104 3.34 5.11 -7.85
C PRO A 104 2.39 5.64 -6.77
N PHE A 105 1.23 4.97 -6.61
CA PHE A 105 0.26 5.25 -5.56
C PHE A 105 0.86 5.10 -4.15
N GLY A 106 1.43 3.94 -3.83
CA GLY A 106 1.96 3.69 -2.48
C GLY A 106 3.21 4.51 -2.16
N ARG A 107 4.06 4.78 -3.16
CA ARG A 107 5.27 5.61 -2.99
C ARG A 107 4.95 7.07 -2.67
N ASP A 108 3.82 7.60 -3.13
CA ASP A 108 3.38 8.96 -2.80
C ASP A 108 2.54 8.99 -1.50
N LEU A 109 1.61 8.04 -1.33
CA LEU A 109 0.67 8.08 -0.21
C LEU A 109 1.29 7.65 1.13
N ALA A 110 2.18 6.64 1.13
CA ALA A 110 2.77 6.14 2.37
C ALA A 110 3.53 7.22 3.16
N PRO A 111 4.44 8.03 2.55
CA PRO A 111 5.11 9.09 3.30
C PRO A 111 4.18 10.23 3.73
N ARG A 112 3.11 10.51 2.96
CA ARG A 112 2.09 11.51 3.36
C ARG A 112 1.37 11.08 4.64
N LEU A 113 0.92 9.82 4.69
CA LEU A 113 0.25 9.26 5.86
C LEU A 113 1.23 9.10 7.04
N ALA A 114 2.46 8.67 6.80
CA ALA A 114 3.48 8.56 7.85
C ALA A 114 3.76 9.92 8.52
N ALA A 115 3.79 11.00 7.75
CA ALA A 115 3.93 12.34 8.30
C ALA A 115 2.74 12.75 9.18
N GLU A 116 1.50 12.41 8.77
CA GLU A 116 0.29 12.69 9.56
C GLU A 116 0.23 11.83 10.83
N LEU A 117 0.65 10.57 10.73
CA LEU A 117 0.69 9.62 11.85
C LEU A 117 1.94 9.79 12.73
N VAL A 118 2.82 10.74 12.41
CA VAL A 118 4.07 11.04 13.13
C VAL A 118 4.96 9.81 13.27
N CYS A 119 5.16 9.08 12.18
CA CYS A 119 6.04 7.90 12.13
C CYS A 119 6.95 7.92 10.90
N GLY A 120 7.89 6.97 10.85
CA GLY A 120 8.76 6.77 9.70
C GLY A 120 8.15 5.85 8.64
N VAL A 121 8.74 5.83 7.45
CA VAL A 121 8.40 4.87 6.39
C VAL A 121 9.64 4.22 5.80
N THR A 122 9.63 2.89 5.72
CA THR A 122 10.68 2.12 5.03
C THR A 122 10.26 1.89 3.59
N ALA A 123 11.05 2.39 2.64
CA ALA A 123 10.69 2.33 1.24
C ALA A 123 11.37 1.17 0.51
N ASP A 124 10.64 0.58 -0.45
CA ASP A 124 11.17 -0.32 -1.47
C ASP A 124 11.70 -1.66 -0.93
N VAL A 125 10.97 -2.18 0.05
CA VAL A 125 11.25 -3.41 0.78
C VAL A 125 11.13 -4.64 -0.14
N THR A 126 11.99 -5.62 0.08
CA THR A 126 12.01 -6.87 -0.69
C THR A 126 11.85 -8.12 0.18
N GLU A 127 11.92 -7.99 1.51
CA GLU A 127 11.69 -9.08 2.44
C GLU A 127 11.07 -8.54 3.72
N LEU A 128 10.17 -9.30 4.33
CA LEU A 128 9.52 -8.99 5.61
C LEU A 128 9.72 -10.17 6.56
N SER A 129 10.01 -9.88 7.81
CA SER A 129 10.04 -10.88 8.88
C SER A 129 9.60 -10.28 10.21
N ALA A 130 9.30 -11.12 11.19
CA ALA A 130 8.84 -10.70 12.50
C ALA A 130 9.89 -10.95 13.58
N ASP A 131 10.18 -9.94 14.38
CA ASP A 131 10.82 -10.10 15.71
C ASP A 131 9.71 -10.29 16.74
N THR A 132 9.39 -11.55 17.04
CA THR A 132 8.26 -11.91 17.92
C THR A 132 8.53 -11.57 19.39
N GLU A 133 9.78 -11.42 19.80
CA GLU A 133 10.14 -11.04 21.16
C GLU A 133 9.84 -9.56 21.41
N LYS A 134 10.04 -8.72 20.40
CA LYS A 134 9.85 -7.26 20.49
C LYS A 134 8.55 -6.77 19.86
N GLY A 135 7.80 -7.63 19.16
CA GLY A 135 6.62 -7.22 18.43
C GLY A 135 6.95 -6.26 17.27
N LEU A 136 8.06 -6.51 16.57
CA LEU A 136 8.51 -5.64 15.48
C LEU A 136 8.45 -6.35 14.13
N VAL A 137 8.14 -5.59 13.10
CA VAL A 137 8.36 -6.01 11.72
C VAL A 137 9.75 -5.57 11.29
N ILE A 138 10.52 -6.51 10.75
CA ILE A 138 11.83 -6.27 10.15
C ILE A 138 11.61 -6.07 8.65
N TRP A 139 12.02 -4.90 8.17
CA TRP A 139 11.88 -4.48 6.78
C TRP A 139 13.23 -4.56 6.09
N SER A 140 13.46 -5.63 5.30
CA SER A 140 14.73 -5.82 4.61
C SER A 140 14.67 -5.28 3.19
N ARG A 141 15.69 -4.52 2.82
CA ARG A 141 15.80 -3.92 1.48
C ARG A 141 17.25 -3.89 0.98
N PRO A 142 17.48 -4.01 -0.32
CA PRO A 142 18.79 -3.76 -0.90
C PRO A 142 19.23 -2.31 -0.68
N ALA A 143 20.49 -2.14 -0.29
CA ALA A 143 21.16 -0.85 -0.16
C ALA A 143 22.49 -0.87 -0.93
N MET A 144 23.10 0.29 -1.17
CA MET A 144 24.38 0.44 -1.88
C MET A 144 24.42 -0.35 -3.20
N ASP A 145 23.50 -0.02 -4.11
CA ASP A 145 23.35 -0.68 -5.44
C ASP A 145 23.18 -2.21 -5.37
N GLY A 146 22.56 -2.69 -4.27
CA GLY A 146 22.25 -4.11 -4.08
C GLY A 146 23.38 -4.94 -3.45
N ASN A 147 24.49 -4.33 -3.06
CA ASN A 147 25.61 -5.04 -2.46
C ASN A 147 25.40 -5.38 -0.98
N ILE A 148 24.44 -4.75 -0.32
CA ILE A 148 24.14 -4.94 1.10
C ILE A 148 22.62 -5.07 1.26
N MET A 149 22.16 -5.99 2.13
CA MET A 149 20.80 -6.00 2.65
C MET A 149 20.78 -5.20 3.96
N ALA A 150 19.87 -4.25 4.05
CA ALA A 150 19.66 -3.46 5.27
C ALA A 150 18.34 -3.90 5.91
N ASP A 151 18.42 -4.30 7.18
CA ASP A 151 17.27 -4.59 8.03
C ASP A 151 16.90 -3.34 8.82
N ILE A 152 15.68 -2.88 8.64
CA ILE A 152 15.17 -1.64 9.22
C ILE A 152 14.03 -2.00 10.17
N VAL A 153 14.03 -1.39 11.35
CA VAL A 153 13.01 -1.56 12.38
C VAL A 153 12.57 -0.21 12.94
N SER A 154 11.35 -0.14 13.46
CA SER A 154 10.78 1.07 14.08
C SER A 154 10.35 0.77 15.52
N PRO A 155 11.30 0.72 16.48
CA PRO A 155 10.98 0.35 17.86
C PRO A 155 10.25 1.46 18.63
N ASP A 156 10.45 2.73 18.26
CA ASP A 156 10.03 3.89 19.06
C ASP A 156 8.79 4.60 18.55
N TYR A 157 8.24 4.17 17.40
CA TYR A 157 7.07 4.78 16.75
C TYR A 157 6.09 3.75 16.23
N ARG A 158 4.80 4.12 16.23
CA ARG A 158 3.71 3.38 15.59
C ARG A 158 2.85 4.33 14.75
N PRO A 159 2.28 3.82 13.67
CA PRO A 159 2.50 2.47 13.09
C PRO A 159 3.91 2.28 12.52
N GLN A 160 4.32 1.01 12.37
CA GLN A 160 5.46 0.62 11.54
C GLN A 160 5.00 0.67 10.09
N VAL A 161 5.59 1.51 9.26
CA VAL A 161 5.10 1.72 7.88
C VAL A 161 6.16 1.36 6.86
N GLY A 162 5.74 0.66 5.80
CA GLY A 162 6.64 0.37 4.69
C GLY A 162 5.94 0.19 3.34
N THR A 163 6.73 0.39 2.28
CA THR A 163 6.32 0.07 0.92
C THR A 163 7.12 -1.11 0.38
N VAL A 164 6.44 -2.10 -0.19
CA VAL A 164 7.00 -3.36 -0.66
C VAL A 164 6.96 -3.44 -2.18
N ARG A 165 8.03 -3.88 -2.81
CA ARG A 165 8.07 -4.06 -4.27
C ARG A 165 6.99 -5.03 -4.74
N PRO A 166 6.20 -4.70 -5.77
CA PRO A 166 5.26 -5.64 -6.37
C PRO A 166 5.99 -6.87 -6.95
N GLY A 167 5.37 -8.05 -6.82
CA GLY A 167 5.90 -9.30 -7.38
C GLY A 167 7.03 -9.94 -6.57
N ILE A 168 7.37 -9.42 -5.40
CA ILE A 168 8.36 -10.03 -4.50
C ILE A 168 7.76 -11.23 -3.79
N PHE A 169 6.53 -11.09 -3.28
CA PHE A 169 5.84 -12.17 -2.62
C PHE A 169 4.97 -12.97 -3.59
N LYS A 170 4.82 -14.25 -3.29
CA LYS A 170 3.91 -15.10 -4.06
C LYS A 170 2.47 -14.70 -3.78
N TYR A 171 1.65 -14.70 -4.85
CA TYR A 171 0.21 -14.57 -4.65
C TYR A 171 -0.29 -15.77 -3.84
N PRO A 172 -0.97 -15.56 -2.71
CA PRO A 172 -1.37 -16.64 -1.83
C PRO A 172 -2.40 -17.57 -2.49
N GLN A 173 -2.38 -18.83 -2.08
CA GLN A 173 -3.47 -19.75 -2.43
C GLN A 173 -4.69 -19.38 -1.60
N ALA A 174 -5.85 -19.25 -2.24
CA ALA A 174 -7.09 -18.93 -1.55
C ALA A 174 -7.52 -20.08 -0.64
N ASP A 175 -7.78 -19.76 0.63
CA ASP A 175 -8.37 -20.66 1.61
C ASP A 175 -9.87 -20.33 1.76
N ALA A 176 -10.74 -21.14 1.13
CA ALA A 176 -12.18 -20.95 1.14
C ALA A 176 -12.82 -21.19 2.54
N SER A 177 -12.08 -21.73 3.50
CA SER A 177 -12.58 -21.92 4.87
C SER A 177 -12.50 -20.65 5.72
N ARG A 178 -11.73 -19.66 5.29
CA ARG A 178 -11.58 -18.40 6.03
C ARG A 178 -12.86 -17.57 6.00
N THR A 179 -13.16 -17.00 7.14
CA THR A 179 -14.26 -16.04 7.33
C THR A 179 -13.70 -14.70 7.72
N GLY A 180 -14.38 -13.63 7.37
CA GLY A 180 -13.98 -12.27 7.69
C GLY A 180 -15.11 -11.28 7.42
N GLU A 181 -14.87 -10.03 7.68
CA GLU A 181 -15.86 -8.96 7.56
C GLU A 181 -15.49 -7.98 6.43
N VAL A 182 -16.52 -7.53 5.70
CA VAL A 182 -16.40 -6.39 4.78
C VAL A 182 -17.15 -5.21 5.35
N ILE A 183 -16.44 -4.10 5.58
CA ILE A 183 -16.96 -2.92 6.28
C ILE A 183 -16.83 -1.71 5.37
N SER A 184 -17.97 -1.14 4.97
CA SER A 184 -17.98 0.11 4.21
C SER A 184 -17.79 1.31 5.14
N LEU A 185 -16.87 2.18 4.79
CA LEU A 185 -16.58 3.41 5.52
C LEU A 185 -17.11 4.62 4.74
N SER A 186 -17.88 5.45 5.42
CA SER A 186 -18.32 6.73 4.86
C SER A 186 -17.27 7.80 5.14
N VAL A 187 -16.85 8.50 4.10
CA VAL A 187 -15.94 9.65 4.21
C VAL A 187 -16.61 10.91 3.66
N PHE A 188 -16.30 12.03 4.26
CA PHE A 188 -16.78 13.31 3.79
C PHE A 188 -15.67 14.02 3.01
N LEU A 189 -15.86 14.16 1.71
CA LEU A 189 -14.95 14.85 0.80
C LEU A 189 -15.73 15.85 -0.05
N GLU A 190 -15.12 17.00 -0.29
CA GLU A 190 -15.61 18.07 -1.17
C GLU A 190 -14.57 18.36 -2.25
N GLU A 191 -14.96 18.99 -3.37
CA GLU A 191 -14.02 19.33 -4.46
C GLU A 191 -12.83 20.18 -3.99
N LYS A 192 -13.00 21.04 -2.97
CA LYS A 192 -11.90 21.82 -2.37
C LYS A 192 -10.82 20.96 -1.69
N ASP A 193 -11.12 19.71 -1.40
CA ASP A 193 -10.18 18.77 -0.78
C ASP A 193 -9.23 18.13 -1.81
N LEU A 194 -9.54 18.28 -3.10
CA LEU A 194 -8.63 17.89 -4.16
C LEU A 194 -7.44 18.86 -4.22
N GLY A 195 -6.25 18.30 -4.34
CA GLY A 195 -5.01 19.07 -4.57
C GLY A 195 -4.76 19.38 -6.04
N THR A 196 -5.45 18.65 -6.94
CA THR A 196 -5.27 18.72 -8.39
C THR A 196 -6.63 18.77 -9.10
N VAL A 197 -6.64 19.31 -10.32
CA VAL A 197 -7.80 19.27 -11.19
C VAL A 197 -7.45 18.42 -12.41
N LEU A 198 -8.13 17.29 -12.57
CA LEU A 198 -7.97 16.46 -13.75
C LEU A 198 -8.57 17.19 -14.96
N LYS A 199 -7.72 17.54 -15.94
CA LYS A 199 -8.16 18.20 -17.18
C LYS A 199 -8.40 17.19 -18.29
N GLU A 200 -7.48 16.21 -18.45
CA GLU A 200 -7.49 15.27 -19.55
C GLU A 200 -6.72 14.00 -19.19
N ILE A 201 -7.19 12.86 -19.65
CA ILE A 201 -6.46 11.59 -19.61
C ILE A 201 -5.96 11.29 -21.01
N ILE A 202 -4.65 11.38 -21.22
CA ILE A 202 -4.01 11.01 -22.48
C ILE A 202 -3.62 9.54 -22.38
N ALA A 203 -4.30 8.66 -23.14
CA ALA A 203 -3.89 7.27 -23.25
C ALA A 203 -2.52 7.22 -23.95
N GLY A 204 -1.50 6.70 -23.25
CA GLY A 204 -0.20 6.43 -23.86
C GLY A 204 -0.35 5.41 -24.97
N GLU A 205 0.18 5.70 -26.16
CA GLU A 205 0.33 4.70 -27.21
C GLU A 205 1.20 3.55 -26.67
N LYS A 206 0.84 2.30 -26.98
CA LYS A 206 1.60 1.10 -26.58
C LYS A 206 3.07 1.11 -27.04
N ASP A 207 3.46 2.04 -27.89
CA ASP A 207 4.81 2.20 -28.47
C ASP A 207 5.66 3.30 -27.80
N SER A 208 5.27 3.84 -26.64
CA SER A 208 6.04 4.91 -25.99
C SER A 208 7.47 4.47 -25.59
N GLU A 209 7.66 3.20 -25.24
CA GLU A 209 9.02 2.66 -24.95
C GLU A 209 9.89 2.54 -26.20
N ALA A 210 9.30 2.17 -27.35
CA ALA A 210 10.02 2.10 -28.62
C ALA A 210 10.43 3.49 -29.13
N LYS A 211 9.58 4.52 -28.97
CA LYS A 211 9.91 5.91 -29.33
C LYS A 211 10.99 6.53 -28.43
N PHE A 212 11.08 6.13 -27.15
CA PHE A 212 12.15 6.57 -26.25
C PHE A 212 13.50 5.94 -26.61
N ALA A 213 13.51 4.69 -27.04
CA ALA A 213 14.71 4.00 -27.50
C ALA A 213 15.22 4.57 -28.83
N SER A 214 14.33 4.92 -29.77
CA SER A 214 14.69 5.52 -31.06
C SER A 214 15.29 6.92 -30.91
N LYS A 215 14.74 7.77 -30.04
CA LYS A 215 15.31 9.10 -29.74
C LYS A 215 16.68 9.06 -29.07
N LYS A 216 16.97 8.03 -28.25
CA LYS A 216 18.33 7.83 -27.70
C LYS A 216 19.34 7.39 -28.76
N GLY A 217 18.91 6.73 -29.82
CA GLY A 217 19.75 6.34 -30.96
C GLY A 217 20.15 7.55 -31.84
N GLU A 218 19.21 8.45 -32.10
CA GLU A 218 19.44 9.64 -32.93
C GLU A 218 20.33 10.70 -32.27
N ALA A 219 20.30 10.80 -30.92
CA ALA A 219 21.15 11.75 -30.19
C ALA A 219 22.64 11.38 -30.16
N LYS A 220 23.01 10.18 -30.63
CA LYS A 220 24.43 9.74 -30.69
C LYS A 220 25.11 9.95 -32.04
N THR A 221 24.41 10.45 -33.08
CA THR A 221 24.94 10.54 -34.45
C THR A 221 25.30 11.98 -34.83
N THR A 222 25.22 12.98 -33.95
CA THR A 222 25.56 14.38 -34.23
C THR A 222 26.70 14.93 -33.37
N ALA A 223 27.68 14.12 -33.05
CA ALA A 223 28.92 14.58 -32.44
C ALA A 223 30.10 14.02 -33.24
N THR A 224 30.43 14.68 -34.33
CA THR A 224 31.73 14.69 -34.98
C THR A 224 32.10 16.12 -35.32
#